data_28d379ba985d4118e51e8db61e96deea
#
_entry.id   28d379ba985d4118e51e8db61e96deea
#
_cell.length_a   1.000
_cell.length_b   1.000
_cell.length_c   1.000
_cell.angle_alpha   90.00
_cell.angle_beta   90.00
_cell.angle_gamma   90.00
#
_symmetry.space_group_name_H-M   'P 1'
#
loop_
_entity.id
_entity.type
_entity.pdbx_description
1 polymer ?
#
loop_
_entity_poly.entity_id
_entity_poly.type
_entity_poly.pdbx_seq_one_letter_code
_entity_poly.pdbx_strand_id
1 'polypeptide(L)'
;IGKDTLEVLEKNKVDCACMKGLRCCGMPAWEQGDLETLRVNAQHNLEILIPFVEKGSKVLVINPTCSMMMRREYTELLDGEDRERAKKLSEAVNDPSEYLWNIRNEDRFNTDVNSMPNEKISYHAPCHLRAQGIGFKGRDLIKKITGSNVKTVMECCGHDGTYAMKVEGFDASKRIGQKSFDGMKSEESEVWATDCPLAALQFKQHAGVKPKHPMSILAEAYR
;
A
#
# COMPACT_ATOMS: atom_id res chain seq x y z
N ILE A 1 -2.14 -10.14 4.61
CA ILE A 1 -2.64 -8.79 4.28
C ILE A 1 -3.98 -8.89 3.55
N GLY A 2 -4.09 -9.58 2.39
CA GLY A 2 -5.33 -9.60 1.60
C GLY A 2 -6.54 -10.09 2.38
N LYS A 3 -6.44 -11.20 3.10
CA LYS A 3 -7.52 -11.72 3.97
C LYS A 3 -7.88 -10.74 5.08
N ASP A 4 -6.89 -10.13 5.72
CA ASP A 4 -7.12 -9.13 6.76
C ASP A 4 -7.81 -7.89 6.19
N THR A 5 -7.45 -7.48 4.96
CA THR A 5 -8.11 -6.36 4.28
C THR A 5 -9.59 -6.66 4.04
N LEU A 6 -9.92 -7.86 3.55
CA LEU A 6 -11.32 -8.26 3.37
C LEU A 6 -12.08 -8.24 4.71
N GLU A 7 -11.52 -8.85 5.75
CA GLU A 7 -12.11 -8.88 7.09
C GLU A 7 -12.39 -7.46 7.62
N VAL A 8 -11.41 -6.55 7.50
CA VAL A 8 -11.58 -5.16 7.93
C VAL A 8 -12.67 -4.46 7.13
N LEU A 9 -12.75 -4.67 5.81
CA LEU A 9 -13.79 -4.09 4.96
C LEU A 9 -15.19 -4.62 5.33
N GLU A 10 -15.32 -5.93 5.54
CA GLU A 10 -16.57 -6.57 5.98
C GLU A 10 -17.04 -6.04 7.34
N LYS A 11 -16.11 -5.90 8.32
CA LYS A 11 -16.41 -5.28 9.62
C LYS A 11 -16.89 -3.83 9.51
N ASN A 12 -16.52 -3.14 8.43
CA ASN A 12 -16.97 -1.78 8.10
C ASN A 12 -18.15 -1.76 7.10
N LYS A 13 -18.85 -2.88 6.90
CA LYS A 13 -20.02 -3.02 6.01
C LYS A 13 -19.72 -2.56 4.57
N VAL A 14 -18.54 -2.86 4.08
CA VAL A 14 -18.12 -2.61 2.70
C VAL A 14 -18.21 -3.91 1.93
N ASP A 15 -19.08 -3.95 0.92
CA ASP A 15 -19.15 -5.06 -0.02
C ASP A 15 -17.91 -5.04 -0.94
N CYS A 16 -17.16 -6.12 -0.94
CA CYS A 16 -15.90 -6.21 -1.68
C CYS A 16 -15.63 -7.61 -2.21
N ALA A 17 -14.92 -7.66 -3.32
CA ALA A 17 -14.50 -8.90 -3.96
C ALA A 17 -13.05 -8.83 -4.44
N CYS A 18 -12.36 -9.97 -4.44
CA CYS A 18 -11.02 -10.07 -5.02
C CYS A 18 -11.11 -10.29 -6.53
N MET A 19 -10.50 -9.39 -7.30
CA MET A 19 -10.39 -9.56 -8.75
C MET A 19 -9.39 -10.65 -9.11
N LYS A 20 -9.79 -11.49 -10.06
CA LYS A 20 -8.94 -12.55 -10.64
C LYS A 20 -8.48 -12.14 -12.04
N GLY A 21 -7.38 -12.72 -12.50
CA GLY A 21 -6.89 -12.56 -13.87
C GLY A 21 -6.07 -11.29 -14.11
N LEU A 22 -5.89 -10.43 -13.11
CA LEU A 22 -5.01 -9.26 -13.24
C LEU A 22 -3.55 -9.69 -13.45
N ARG A 23 -2.85 -8.91 -14.26
CA ARG A 23 -1.40 -9.00 -14.45
C ARG A 23 -0.65 -8.06 -13.49
N CYS A 24 0.67 -8.20 -13.45
CA CYS A 24 1.52 -7.25 -12.71
C CYS A 24 1.21 -5.81 -13.13
N CYS A 25 1.23 -4.87 -12.17
CA CYS A 25 1.02 -3.44 -12.46
C CYS A 25 2.07 -2.83 -13.41
N GLY A 26 3.14 -3.55 -13.70
CA GLY A 26 4.18 -3.14 -14.65
C GLY A 26 5.39 -2.42 -14.04
N MET A 27 5.43 -2.17 -12.73
CA MET A 27 6.57 -1.48 -12.11
C MET A 27 7.93 -2.12 -12.44
N PRO A 28 8.13 -3.44 -12.34
CA PRO A 28 9.42 -4.04 -12.71
C PRO A 28 9.81 -3.83 -14.17
N ALA A 29 8.85 -3.83 -15.08
CA ALA A 29 9.05 -3.55 -16.50
C ALA A 29 9.41 -2.07 -16.72
N TRP A 30 8.69 -1.16 -16.05
CA TRP A 30 8.95 0.28 -16.08
C TRP A 30 10.38 0.61 -15.64
N GLU A 31 10.83 0.05 -14.51
CA GLU A 31 12.19 0.25 -13.98
C GLU A 31 13.29 -0.30 -14.88
N GLN A 32 12.99 -1.29 -15.71
CA GLN A 32 13.93 -1.85 -16.69
C GLN A 32 13.84 -1.15 -18.05
N GLY A 33 12.93 -0.18 -18.25
CA GLY A 33 12.67 0.47 -19.53
C GLY A 33 11.90 -0.40 -20.53
N ASP A 34 11.33 -1.53 -20.10
CA ASP A 34 10.49 -2.40 -20.91
C ASP A 34 9.05 -1.86 -20.96
N LEU A 35 8.89 -0.76 -21.68
CA LEU A 35 7.60 -0.06 -21.80
C LEU A 35 6.55 -0.89 -22.57
N GLU A 36 6.98 -1.80 -23.43
CA GLU A 36 6.06 -2.66 -24.18
C GLU A 36 5.36 -3.66 -23.25
N THR A 37 6.11 -4.40 -22.43
CA THR A 37 5.53 -5.30 -21.42
C THR A 37 4.62 -4.52 -20.45
N LEU A 38 5.00 -3.30 -20.07
CA LEU A 38 4.17 -2.46 -19.21
C LEU A 38 2.82 -2.14 -19.88
N ARG A 39 2.84 -1.67 -21.15
CA ARG A 39 1.62 -1.32 -21.90
C ARG A 39 0.69 -2.50 -22.03
N VAL A 40 1.20 -3.66 -22.43
CA VAL A 40 0.42 -4.91 -22.54
C VAL A 40 -0.24 -5.29 -21.22
N ASN A 41 0.49 -5.19 -20.11
CA ASN A 41 -0.07 -5.46 -18.79
C ASN A 41 -1.13 -4.44 -18.36
N ALA A 42 -0.86 -3.16 -18.62
CA ALA A 42 -1.79 -2.08 -18.28
C ALA A 42 -3.10 -2.20 -19.06
N GLN A 43 -3.04 -2.42 -20.38
CA GLN A 43 -4.21 -2.65 -21.23
C GLN A 43 -5.05 -3.83 -20.73
N HIS A 44 -4.41 -4.96 -20.45
CA HIS A 44 -5.09 -6.14 -19.91
C HIS A 44 -5.79 -5.84 -18.58
N ASN A 45 -5.12 -5.11 -17.67
CA ASN A 45 -5.71 -4.73 -16.39
C ASN A 45 -6.89 -3.75 -16.56
N LEU A 46 -6.80 -2.82 -17.52
CA LEU A 46 -7.91 -1.93 -17.86
C LEU A 46 -9.13 -2.70 -18.40
N GLU A 47 -8.94 -3.71 -19.26
CA GLU A 47 -10.03 -4.54 -19.76
C GLU A 47 -10.83 -5.19 -18.62
N ILE A 48 -10.13 -5.63 -17.57
CA ILE A 48 -10.77 -6.30 -16.43
C ILE A 48 -11.41 -5.29 -15.46
N LEU A 49 -10.75 -4.15 -15.19
CA LEU A 49 -11.15 -3.25 -14.11
C LEU A 49 -12.21 -2.22 -14.55
N ILE A 50 -12.11 -1.69 -15.76
CA ILE A 50 -12.99 -0.61 -16.23
C ILE A 50 -14.48 -0.95 -16.16
N PRO A 51 -14.95 -2.16 -16.51
CA PRO A 51 -16.37 -2.50 -16.39
C PRO A 51 -16.94 -2.38 -14.96
N PHE A 52 -16.10 -2.53 -13.94
CA PHE A 52 -16.48 -2.34 -12.53
C PHE A 52 -16.41 -0.87 -12.14
N VAL A 53 -15.38 -0.16 -12.58
CA VAL A 53 -15.23 1.29 -12.35
C VAL A 53 -16.43 2.06 -12.93
N GLU A 54 -16.88 1.72 -14.13
CA GLU A 54 -18.03 2.34 -14.79
C GLU A 54 -19.37 2.04 -14.09
N LYS A 55 -19.43 0.98 -13.29
CA LYS A 55 -20.56 0.70 -12.38
C LYS A 55 -20.42 1.38 -11.01
N GLY A 56 -19.42 2.22 -10.81
CA GLY A 56 -19.18 2.98 -9.56
C GLY A 56 -18.32 2.27 -8.52
N SER A 57 -17.73 1.12 -8.83
CA SER A 57 -16.83 0.42 -7.90
C SER A 57 -15.53 1.18 -7.69
N LYS A 58 -15.01 1.15 -6.47
CA LYS A 58 -13.64 1.57 -6.17
C LYS A 58 -12.69 0.38 -6.30
N VAL A 59 -11.46 0.65 -6.72
CA VAL A 59 -10.40 -0.34 -6.88
C VAL A 59 -9.40 -0.18 -5.73
N LEU A 60 -9.39 -1.13 -4.80
CA LEU A 60 -8.52 -1.09 -3.63
C LEU A 60 -7.22 -1.85 -3.90
N VAL A 61 -6.11 -1.14 -3.83
CA VAL A 61 -4.77 -1.67 -4.17
C VAL A 61 -3.89 -1.68 -2.93
N ILE A 62 -3.58 -2.86 -2.43
CA ILE A 62 -2.87 -3.08 -1.16
C ILE A 62 -1.42 -2.55 -1.19
N ASN A 63 -0.76 -2.60 -2.34
CA ASN A 63 0.63 -2.18 -2.46
C ASN A 63 0.72 -0.76 -3.03
N PRO A 64 1.30 0.22 -2.30
CA PRO A 64 1.46 1.61 -2.77
C PRO A 64 2.20 1.75 -4.09
N THR A 65 3.10 0.84 -4.42
CA THR A 65 3.77 0.79 -5.72
C THR A 65 2.77 0.52 -6.84
N CYS A 66 1.88 -0.44 -6.65
CA CYS A 66 0.87 -0.78 -7.65
C CYS A 66 -0.21 0.30 -7.75
N SER A 67 -0.63 0.92 -6.63
CA SER A 67 -1.59 2.02 -6.66
C SER A 67 -1.01 3.25 -7.37
N MET A 68 0.28 3.55 -7.17
CA MET A 68 0.97 4.62 -7.89
C MET A 68 1.01 4.36 -9.40
N MET A 69 1.36 3.15 -9.84
CA MET A 69 1.36 2.79 -11.25
C MET A 69 -0.02 2.99 -11.90
N MET A 70 -1.07 2.47 -11.28
CA MET A 70 -2.44 2.57 -11.80
C MET A 70 -3.00 3.99 -11.74
N ARG A 71 -2.58 4.78 -10.74
CA ARG A 71 -3.08 6.13 -10.51
C ARG A 71 -2.39 7.18 -11.35
N ARG A 72 -1.09 7.03 -11.62
CA ARG A 72 -0.26 8.02 -12.31
C ARG A 72 0.35 7.51 -13.60
N GLU A 73 1.15 6.46 -13.54
CA GLU A 73 1.99 6.06 -14.65
C GLU A 73 1.18 5.55 -15.85
N TYR A 74 0.07 4.84 -15.63
CA TYR A 74 -0.80 4.41 -16.72
C TYR A 74 -1.34 5.57 -17.53
N THR A 75 -1.68 6.70 -16.89
CA THR A 75 -2.20 7.89 -17.57
C THR A 75 -1.15 8.60 -18.42
N GLU A 76 0.13 8.46 -18.07
CA GLU A 76 1.25 9.06 -18.80
C GLU A 76 1.78 8.14 -19.91
N LEU A 77 1.72 6.82 -19.72
CA LEU A 77 2.33 5.83 -20.59
C LEU A 77 1.40 5.27 -21.68
N LEU A 78 0.10 5.44 -21.50
CA LEU A 78 -0.91 4.99 -22.47
C LEU A 78 -1.41 6.15 -23.32
N ASP A 79 -1.88 5.81 -24.53
CA ASP A 79 -2.36 6.76 -25.51
C ASP A 79 -3.82 6.49 -25.91
N GLY A 80 -4.45 7.45 -26.58
CA GLY A 80 -5.79 7.29 -27.17
C GLY A 80 -6.86 6.90 -26.14
N GLU A 81 -7.67 5.90 -26.51
CA GLU A 81 -8.77 5.40 -25.67
C GLU A 81 -8.27 4.77 -24.36
N ASP A 82 -7.14 4.07 -24.40
CA ASP A 82 -6.56 3.45 -23.20
C ASP A 82 -6.12 4.50 -22.18
N ARG A 83 -5.66 5.66 -22.62
CA ARG A 83 -5.36 6.79 -21.72
C ARG A 83 -6.62 7.30 -21.02
N GLU A 84 -7.73 7.44 -21.72
CA GLU A 84 -9.00 7.86 -21.12
C GLU A 84 -9.54 6.81 -20.14
N ARG A 85 -9.39 5.54 -20.45
CA ARG A 85 -9.71 4.44 -19.50
C ARG A 85 -8.80 4.47 -18.28
N ALA A 86 -7.50 4.73 -18.46
CA ALA A 86 -6.56 4.87 -17.36
C ALA A 86 -6.90 6.06 -16.45
N LYS A 87 -7.37 7.19 -16.97
CA LYS A 87 -7.86 8.33 -16.18
C LYS A 87 -9.05 7.93 -15.32
N LYS A 88 -10.04 7.22 -15.88
CA LYS A 88 -11.19 6.70 -15.10
C LYS A 88 -10.71 5.76 -13.98
N LEU A 89 -9.78 4.86 -14.27
CA LEU A 89 -9.20 3.98 -13.27
C LEU A 89 -8.48 4.77 -12.18
N SER A 90 -7.69 5.77 -12.56
CA SER A 90 -6.94 6.64 -11.62
C SER A 90 -7.84 7.26 -10.54
N GLU A 91 -9.03 7.72 -10.92
CA GLU A 91 -10.04 8.31 -10.01
C GLU A 91 -10.72 7.27 -9.11
N ALA A 92 -10.73 6.02 -9.52
CA ALA A 92 -11.33 4.92 -8.78
C ALA A 92 -10.36 4.20 -7.85
N VAL A 93 -9.03 4.29 -8.11
CA VAL A 93 -7.99 3.63 -7.30
C VAL A 93 -7.88 4.28 -5.93
N ASN A 94 -7.86 3.45 -4.90
CA ASN A 94 -7.57 3.85 -3.53
C ASN A 94 -6.63 2.83 -2.88
N ASP A 95 -5.77 3.28 -1.97
CA ASP A 95 -5.18 2.38 -0.98
C ASP A 95 -6.25 1.99 0.04
N PRO A 96 -6.23 0.78 0.62
CA PRO A 96 -7.27 0.35 1.56
C PRO A 96 -7.42 1.29 2.76
N SER A 97 -6.30 1.78 3.28
CA SER A 97 -6.29 2.74 4.39
C SER A 97 -6.88 4.09 3.99
N GLU A 98 -6.65 4.55 2.76
CA GLU A 98 -7.23 5.77 2.21
C GLU A 98 -8.75 5.64 2.10
N TYR A 99 -9.23 4.52 1.55
CA TYR A 99 -10.65 4.26 1.41
C TYR A 99 -11.37 4.27 2.77
N LEU A 100 -10.85 3.51 3.75
CA LEU A 100 -11.42 3.49 5.10
C LEU A 100 -11.38 4.85 5.78
N TRP A 101 -10.31 5.61 5.59
CA TRP A 101 -10.23 6.96 6.11
C TRP A 101 -11.30 7.89 5.52
N ASN A 102 -11.62 7.72 4.24
CA ASN A 102 -12.62 8.53 3.56
C ASN A 102 -14.04 8.27 4.11
N ILE A 103 -14.35 7.05 4.51
CA ILE A 103 -15.65 6.68 5.10
C ILE A 103 -15.70 6.82 6.64
N ARG A 104 -14.66 7.33 7.28
CA ARG A 104 -14.51 7.37 8.77
C ARG A 104 -15.59 8.15 9.52
N ASN A 105 -16.37 8.96 8.83
CA ASN A 105 -17.48 9.72 9.39
C ASN A 105 -18.86 9.16 8.99
N GLU A 106 -18.90 8.04 8.28
CA GLU A 106 -20.12 7.35 7.89
C GLU A 106 -20.54 6.36 8.99
N ASP A 107 -21.84 6.12 9.12
CA ASP A 107 -22.40 5.21 10.15
C ASP A 107 -21.92 3.76 10.05
N ARG A 108 -21.44 3.36 8.87
CA ARG A 108 -20.87 2.03 8.65
C ARG A 108 -19.44 1.86 9.16
N PHE A 109 -18.74 2.98 9.46
CA PHE A 109 -17.38 2.91 9.97
C PHE A 109 -17.36 2.35 11.38
N ASN A 110 -16.71 1.21 11.56
CA ASN A 110 -16.67 0.49 12.82
C ASN A 110 -15.50 0.98 13.70
N THR A 111 -15.82 1.44 14.91
CA THR A 111 -14.84 1.82 15.93
C THR A 111 -14.82 0.83 17.11
N ASP A 112 -15.67 -0.20 17.10
CA ASP A 112 -15.72 -1.19 18.15
C ASP A 112 -14.60 -2.20 17.97
N VAL A 113 -13.63 -2.17 18.86
CA VAL A 113 -12.48 -3.06 18.86
C VAL A 113 -12.51 -3.95 20.11
N ASN A 114 -12.20 -5.23 19.93
CA ASN A 114 -12.14 -6.20 21.02
C ASN A 114 -10.82 -6.14 21.80
N SER A 115 -9.76 -5.70 21.15
CA SER A 115 -8.46 -5.49 21.76
C SER A 115 -7.91 -4.12 21.36
N MET A 116 -7.53 -3.34 22.35
CA MET A 116 -6.83 -2.06 22.15
C MET A 116 -5.37 -2.27 22.50
N PRO A 117 -4.49 -2.50 21.55
CA PRO A 117 -3.07 -2.55 21.85
C PRO A 117 -2.63 -1.14 22.27
N ASN A 118 -2.43 -0.94 23.57
CA ASN A 118 -1.82 0.28 24.12
C ASN A 118 -0.31 0.31 23.82
N GLU A 119 0.06 -0.25 22.66
CA GLU A 119 1.41 -0.50 22.24
C GLU A 119 2.02 0.73 21.57
N LYS A 120 3.31 0.89 21.76
CA LYS A 120 4.08 1.85 20.94
C LYS A 120 4.28 1.24 19.56
N ILE A 121 3.91 1.98 18.53
CA ILE A 121 4.01 1.54 17.14
C ILE A 121 4.97 2.44 16.36
N SER A 122 5.97 1.85 15.71
CA SER A 122 6.77 2.54 14.71
C SER A 122 6.17 2.32 13.33
N TYR A 123 5.82 3.42 12.64
CA TYR A 123 5.23 3.39 11.31
C TYR A 123 6.22 3.92 10.27
N HIS A 124 6.66 3.07 9.35
CA HIS A 124 7.41 3.49 8.18
C HIS A 124 6.46 3.98 7.08
N ALA A 125 6.66 5.22 6.66
CA ALA A 125 5.91 5.83 5.55
C ALA A 125 6.57 5.54 4.20
N PRO A 126 6.01 4.65 3.36
CA PRO A 126 6.62 4.22 2.10
C PRO A 126 6.78 5.37 1.10
N CYS A 127 7.86 5.35 0.30
CA CYS A 127 8.14 6.40 -0.67
C CYS A 127 7.04 6.55 -1.73
N HIS A 128 6.53 5.44 -2.29
CA HIS A 128 5.46 5.48 -3.29
C HIS A 128 4.11 5.94 -2.72
N LEU A 129 3.85 5.74 -1.42
CA LEU A 129 2.69 6.34 -0.76
C LEU A 129 2.87 7.85 -0.63
N ARG A 130 4.07 8.30 -0.22
CA ARG A 130 4.40 9.74 -0.10
C ARG A 130 4.33 10.45 -1.45
N ALA A 131 4.82 9.82 -2.52
CA ALA A 131 4.80 10.37 -3.87
C ALA A 131 3.37 10.63 -4.40
N GLN A 132 2.38 9.89 -3.92
CA GLN A 132 0.98 10.09 -4.30
C GLN A 132 0.30 11.27 -3.59
N GLY A 133 0.89 11.80 -2.51
CA GLY A 133 0.35 12.97 -1.79
C GLY A 133 -0.93 12.72 -0.99
N ILE A 134 -1.33 11.45 -0.80
CA ILE A 134 -2.58 11.08 -0.11
C ILE A 134 -2.49 11.07 1.43
N GLY A 135 -1.31 11.32 1.99
CA GLY A 135 -1.03 11.30 3.42
C GLY A 135 -0.90 9.87 3.99
N PHE A 136 -0.72 9.76 5.30
CA PHE A 136 -0.42 8.50 5.99
C PHE A 136 -1.68 7.90 6.62
N LYS A 137 -2.65 7.53 5.79
CA LYS A 137 -3.98 7.12 6.26
C LYS A 137 -3.94 5.83 7.09
N GLY A 138 -3.01 4.90 6.80
CA GLY A 138 -2.77 3.71 7.61
C GLY A 138 -2.37 4.05 9.04
N ARG A 139 -1.40 4.97 9.21
CA ARG A 139 -1.03 5.51 10.52
C ARG A 139 -2.21 6.15 11.25
N ASP A 140 -2.94 7.00 10.55
CA ASP A 140 -4.03 7.78 11.15
C ASP A 140 -5.21 6.88 11.57
N LEU A 141 -5.49 5.81 10.80
CA LEU A 141 -6.47 4.79 11.17
C LEU A 141 -6.04 3.99 12.41
N ILE A 142 -4.78 3.54 12.46
CA ILE A 142 -4.25 2.86 13.64
C ILE A 142 -4.46 3.73 14.87
N LYS A 143 -4.03 5.00 14.84
CA LYS A 143 -4.24 5.95 15.95
C LYS A 143 -5.72 6.09 16.32
N LYS A 144 -6.59 6.25 15.32
CA LYS A 144 -8.03 6.49 15.55
C LYS A 144 -8.73 5.29 16.19
N ILE A 145 -8.41 4.08 15.70
CA ILE A 145 -9.11 2.85 16.10
C ILE A 145 -8.50 2.26 17.37
N THR A 146 -7.17 2.21 17.48
CA THR A 146 -6.50 1.52 18.61
C THR A 146 -6.12 2.45 19.77
N GLY A 147 -6.12 3.77 19.55
CA GLY A 147 -5.59 4.73 20.52
C GLY A 147 -4.07 4.68 20.72
N SER A 148 -3.36 3.85 19.97
CA SER A 148 -1.92 3.63 20.11
C SER A 148 -1.09 4.87 19.80
N ASN A 149 0.06 5.01 20.46
CA ASN A 149 1.05 6.03 20.10
C ASN A 149 1.85 5.56 18.90
N VAL A 150 1.71 6.24 17.76
CA VAL A 150 2.37 5.86 16.50
C VAL A 150 3.40 6.91 16.11
N LYS A 151 4.67 6.54 16.10
CA LYS A 151 5.76 7.36 15.60
C LYS A 151 6.04 7.07 14.12
N THR A 152 6.29 8.10 13.34
CA THR A 152 6.47 8.00 11.89
C THR A 152 7.94 8.13 11.51
N VAL A 153 8.44 7.15 10.74
CA VAL A 153 9.75 7.15 10.11
C VAL A 153 9.57 7.35 8.60
N MET A 154 10.18 8.42 8.05
CA MET A 154 10.02 8.81 6.64
C MET A 154 11.28 8.59 5.80
N GLU A 155 12.26 7.87 6.31
CA GLU A 155 13.49 7.54 5.60
C GLU A 155 13.24 6.44 4.55
N CYS A 156 14.09 6.40 3.51
CA CYS A 156 14.01 5.36 2.49
C CYS A 156 14.45 4.00 3.08
N CYS A 157 13.70 2.94 2.80
CA CYS A 157 14.08 1.57 3.20
C CYS A 157 15.12 0.92 2.27
N GLY A 158 15.49 1.58 1.18
CA GLY A 158 16.49 1.11 0.23
C GLY A 158 16.00 0.05 -0.75
N HIS A 159 14.71 -0.32 -0.76
CA HIS A 159 14.22 -1.42 -1.61
C HIS A 159 14.27 -1.06 -3.10
N ASP A 160 13.69 0.06 -3.47
CA ASP A 160 13.66 0.59 -4.84
C ASP A 160 13.42 -0.47 -5.93
N GLY A 161 12.19 -0.96 -5.99
CA GLY A 161 11.73 -1.92 -6.98
C GLY A 161 12.56 -3.21 -7.04
N THR A 162 13.23 -3.42 -8.17
CA THR A 162 14.10 -4.59 -8.37
C THR A 162 15.57 -4.33 -7.98
N TYR A 163 15.94 -3.08 -7.66
CA TYR A 163 17.33 -2.70 -7.40
C TYR A 163 17.94 -3.47 -6.21
N ALA A 164 17.22 -3.55 -5.10
CA ALA A 164 17.67 -4.28 -3.92
C ALA A 164 17.81 -5.80 -4.12
N MET A 165 17.22 -6.34 -5.19
CA MET A 165 17.23 -7.78 -5.50
C MET A 165 18.40 -8.16 -6.41
N LYS A 166 19.11 -7.18 -6.95
CA LYS A 166 20.28 -7.39 -7.82
C LYS A 166 21.57 -7.41 -6.99
N VAL A 167 22.50 -8.26 -7.39
CA VAL A 167 23.81 -8.39 -6.70
C VAL A 167 24.53 -7.03 -6.63
N GLU A 168 24.52 -6.28 -7.72
CA GLU A 168 25.18 -4.98 -7.85
C GLU A 168 24.55 -3.91 -6.94
N GLY A 169 23.24 -3.99 -6.72
CA GLY A 169 22.47 -3.03 -5.91
C GLY A 169 22.40 -3.35 -4.42
N PHE A 170 22.68 -4.59 -4.03
CA PHE A 170 22.37 -5.10 -2.70
C PHE A 170 23.03 -4.31 -1.56
N ASP A 171 24.36 -4.10 -1.63
CA ASP A 171 25.08 -3.38 -0.58
C ASP A 171 24.71 -1.89 -0.53
N ALA A 172 24.48 -1.28 -1.68
CA ALA A 172 24.03 0.11 -1.75
C ALA A 172 22.61 0.24 -1.18
N SER A 173 21.70 -0.66 -1.53
CA SER A 173 20.35 -0.74 -0.97
C SER A 173 20.36 -0.82 0.56
N LYS A 174 21.20 -1.68 1.13
CA LYS A 174 21.37 -1.80 2.59
C LYS A 174 21.85 -0.50 3.23
N ARG A 175 22.87 0.15 2.64
CA ARG A 175 23.39 1.44 3.16
C ARG A 175 22.35 2.54 3.10
N ILE A 176 21.56 2.63 2.01
CA ILE A 176 20.48 3.60 1.87
C ILE A 176 19.39 3.36 2.93
N GLY A 177 19.05 2.09 3.18
CA GLY A 177 18.02 1.71 4.15
C GLY A 177 18.42 1.90 5.62
N GLN A 178 19.70 2.06 5.94
CA GLN A 178 20.19 2.04 7.31
C GLN A 178 19.50 3.06 8.23
N LYS A 179 19.32 4.30 7.76
CA LYS A 179 18.63 5.34 8.54
C LYS A 179 17.18 4.95 8.89
N SER A 180 16.50 4.29 7.95
CA SER A 180 15.14 3.80 8.17
C SER A 180 15.12 2.65 9.18
N PHE A 181 16.08 1.73 9.09
CA PHE A 181 16.20 0.61 10.02
C PHE A 181 16.47 1.10 11.44
N ASP A 182 17.41 2.04 11.59
CA ASP A 182 17.74 2.64 12.89
C ASP A 182 16.58 3.45 13.45
N GLY A 183 15.90 4.22 12.61
CA GLY A 183 14.73 4.99 12.99
C GLY A 183 13.59 4.12 13.51
N MET A 184 13.34 2.97 12.89
CA MET A 184 12.32 2.03 13.36
C MET A 184 12.72 1.34 14.70
N LYS A 185 14.00 1.10 14.92
CA LYS A 185 14.53 0.49 16.16
C LYS A 185 14.57 1.47 17.33
N SER A 186 14.87 2.76 17.08
CA SER A 186 15.14 3.76 18.13
C SER A 186 13.96 4.02 19.07
N GLU A 187 12.76 3.62 18.68
CA GLU A 187 11.53 3.90 19.42
C GLU A 187 11.16 2.82 20.46
N GLU A 188 11.93 1.75 20.55
CA GLU A 188 11.61 0.60 21.42
C GLU A 188 10.15 0.14 21.23
N SER A 189 9.70 0.17 19.96
CA SER A 189 8.32 -0.13 19.62
C SER A 189 8.10 -1.63 19.57
N GLU A 190 6.99 -2.08 20.15
CA GLU A 190 6.57 -3.48 20.17
C GLU A 190 6.07 -3.93 18.81
N VAL A 191 5.45 -3.01 18.05
CA VAL A 191 4.90 -3.28 16.73
C VAL A 191 5.49 -2.32 15.69
N TRP A 192 5.92 -2.88 14.57
CA TRP A 192 6.31 -2.11 13.40
C TRP A 192 5.23 -2.20 12.33
N ALA A 193 4.95 -1.07 11.67
CA ALA A 193 3.93 -0.96 10.63
C ALA A 193 4.46 -0.33 9.35
N THR A 194 3.97 -0.76 8.20
CA THR A 194 4.18 -0.12 6.90
C THR A 194 3.11 -0.55 5.90
N ASP A 195 2.62 0.37 5.05
CA ASP A 195 1.66 0.02 3.98
C ASP A 195 2.34 -0.74 2.81
N CYS A 196 3.67 -0.76 2.74
CA CYS A 196 4.39 -1.39 1.64
C CYS A 196 4.88 -2.80 2.01
N PRO A 197 4.33 -3.87 1.39
CA PRO A 197 4.78 -5.24 1.62
C PRO A 197 6.25 -5.46 1.26
N LEU A 198 6.77 -4.75 0.26
CA LEU A 198 8.17 -4.86 -0.16
C LEU A 198 9.11 -4.22 0.87
N ALA A 199 8.75 -3.05 1.39
CA ALA A 199 9.47 -2.45 2.52
C ALA A 199 9.47 -3.37 3.74
N ALA A 200 8.36 -4.06 4.02
CA ALA A 200 8.29 -5.02 5.13
C ALA A 200 9.29 -6.18 4.96
N LEU A 201 9.53 -6.66 3.73
CA LEU A 201 10.55 -7.68 3.45
C LEU A 201 11.96 -7.13 3.66
N GLN A 202 12.23 -5.91 3.23
CA GLN A 202 13.51 -5.22 3.41
C GLN A 202 13.85 -5.06 4.90
N PHE A 203 12.88 -4.62 5.72
CA PHE A 203 13.03 -4.55 7.18
C PHE A 203 13.28 -5.94 7.79
N LYS A 204 12.53 -6.96 7.35
CA LYS A 204 12.77 -8.32 7.84
C LYS A 204 14.19 -8.78 7.57
N GLN A 205 14.70 -8.54 6.35
CA GLN A 205 16.03 -8.98 5.92
C GLN A 205 17.16 -8.26 6.66
N HIS A 206 17.06 -6.94 6.86
CA HIS A 206 18.16 -6.13 7.35
C HIS A 206 18.02 -5.65 8.81
N ALA A 207 16.81 -5.65 9.35
CA ALA A 207 16.54 -5.25 10.73
C ALA A 207 16.01 -6.39 11.61
N GLY A 208 15.70 -7.56 11.03
CA GLY A 208 15.20 -8.74 11.74
C GLY A 208 13.70 -8.72 12.06
N VAL A 209 13.03 -7.58 11.90
CA VAL A 209 11.60 -7.39 12.20
C VAL A 209 10.81 -7.21 10.93
N LYS A 210 9.71 -7.95 10.75
CA LYS A 210 8.78 -7.76 9.63
C LYS A 210 7.63 -6.86 10.04
N PRO A 211 7.57 -5.60 9.57
CA PRO A 211 6.45 -4.73 9.84
C PRO A 211 5.12 -5.33 9.38
N LYS A 212 4.07 -5.10 10.17
CA LYS A 212 2.70 -5.46 9.79
C LYS A 212 2.12 -4.40 8.85
N HIS A 213 1.22 -4.82 7.98
CA HIS A 213 0.41 -3.87 7.21
C HIS A 213 -0.67 -3.24 8.12
N PRO A 214 -1.04 -1.96 7.96
CA PRO A 214 -2.11 -1.35 8.76
C PRO A 214 -3.39 -2.17 8.79
N MET A 215 -3.81 -2.74 7.65
CA MET A 215 -4.99 -3.61 7.60
C MET A 215 -4.85 -4.86 8.48
N SER A 216 -3.64 -5.41 8.64
CA SER A 216 -3.44 -6.56 9.52
C SER A 216 -3.52 -6.16 11.01
N ILE A 217 -3.03 -4.96 11.35
CA ILE A 217 -3.17 -4.42 12.73
C ILE A 217 -4.64 -4.16 13.05
N LEU A 218 -5.39 -3.56 12.12
CA LEU A 218 -6.81 -3.31 12.30
C LEU A 218 -7.63 -4.61 12.40
N ALA A 219 -7.32 -5.61 11.57
CA ALA A 219 -7.96 -6.92 11.67
C ALA A 219 -7.72 -7.58 13.03
N GLU A 220 -6.50 -7.51 13.56
CA GLU A 220 -6.19 -7.99 14.92
C GLU A 220 -6.99 -7.24 15.99
N ALA A 221 -7.16 -5.92 15.85
CA ALA A 221 -7.95 -5.13 16.79
C ALA A 221 -9.46 -5.47 16.75
N TYR A 222 -9.97 -5.87 15.58
CA TYR A 222 -11.38 -6.27 15.41
C TYR A 222 -11.69 -7.73 15.82
N ARG A 223 -10.68 -8.58 15.99
CA ARG A 223 -10.81 -9.97 16.50
C ARG A 223 -10.90 -10.01 18.01
#